data_e51bc48ad7f522e05c8e8162e9892988
#
_entry.id   e51bc48ad7f522e05c8e8162e9892988
#
_cell.length_a   1.000
_cell.length_b   1.000
_cell.length_c   1.000
_cell.angle_alpha   90.00
_cell.angle_beta   90.00
_cell.angle_gamma   90.00
#
_symmetry.space_group_name_H-M   'P 1'
#
loop_
_entity.id
_entity.type
_entity.pdbx_description
1 polymer ?
#
loop_
_entity_poly.entity_id
_entity_poly.type
_entity_poly.pdbx_seq_one_letter_code
_entity_poly.pdbx_strand_id
1 'polypeptide(L)'
;AIASAMAVSRLLWHKVVGTTIGHVNDIKRPDNLAMIRLLGTKVVHIDQINREQHQRVVMVDSQPKHHPVMETFAPQVIIDHHPDTGVQAPFLDIRPKYGATASIMTEYLRAAKIKPSVKLATGLFHAIKTDTCDFERHTLIEDVRAFQFLFRHANIYLARKIERAEIRLDFLKYYNIALQKKILRNGRVFVHLGNVPASDVCVLIADFFMRVDKVNWSIVSGIFAHKLIVILRNDGIRKNAGTVAAKGFGQIGSAGGHKSTARAEIELNALKPQVDVKNDRKLQRWIMSHIERRADKK
;
A
#
# COMPACT_ATOMS: atom_id res chain seq x y z
N ALA A 1 -7.83 4.37 -1.16
CA ALA A 1 -8.44 4.67 -2.47
C ALA A 1 -9.85 4.09 -2.64
N ILE A 2 -10.08 2.75 -2.61
CA ILE A 2 -11.37 2.11 -2.95
C ILE A 2 -12.54 2.66 -2.12
N ALA A 3 -12.40 2.72 -0.79
CA ALA A 3 -13.43 3.22 0.09
C ALA A 3 -13.72 4.72 -0.13
N SER A 4 -12.71 5.51 -0.45
CA SER A 4 -12.87 6.93 -0.80
C SER A 4 -13.67 7.10 -2.09
N ALA A 5 -13.43 6.27 -3.10
CA ALA A 5 -14.22 6.26 -4.33
C ALA A 5 -15.68 5.83 -4.07
N MET A 6 -15.92 4.84 -3.19
CA MET A 6 -17.27 4.48 -2.74
C MET A 6 -17.98 5.67 -2.07
N ALA A 7 -17.24 6.47 -1.27
CA ALA A 7 -17.80 7.64 -0.62
C ALA A 7 -18.19 8.74 -1.64
N VAL A 8 -17.37 8.96 -2.68
CA VAL A 8 -17.74 9.86 -3.78
C VAL A 8 -19.00 9.38 -4.46
N SER A 9 -19.10 8.10 -4.81
CA SER A 9 -20.31 7.53 -5.42
C SER A 9 -21.55 7.76 -4.53
N ARG A 10 -21.39 7.67 -3.21
CA ARG A 10 -22.48 7.94 -2.26
C ARG A 10 -22.85 9.42 -2.16
N LEU A 11 -21.88 10.33 -2.22
CA LEU A 11 -22.12 11.77 -2.22
C LEU A 11 -22.83 12.23 -3.50
N LEU A 12 -22.54 11.59 -4.62
CA LEU A 12 -23.14 11.89 -5.92
C LEU A 12 -24.48 11.16 -6.17
N TRP A 13 -24.92 10.30 -5.25
CA TRP A 13 -26.19 9.57 -5.36
C TRP A 13 -27.35 10.53 -5.61
N HIS A 14 -28.18 10.23 -6.60
CA HIS A 14 -29.26 11.07 -7.11
C HIS A 14 -28.86 12.43 -7.70
N LYS A 15 -27.57 12.72 -7.82
CA LYS A 15 -27.06 13.97 -8.43
C LYS A 15 -26.49 13.73 -9.84
N VAL A 16 -26.19 12.49 -10.15
CA VAL A 16 -25.68 12.05 -11.46
C VAL A 16 -26.42 10.78 -11.89
N VAL A 17 -26.39 10.50 -13.18
CA VAL A 17 -27.05 9.30 -13.77
C VAL A 17 -26.41 8.03 -13.25
N GLY A 18 -25.08 8.02 -13.10
CA GLY A 18 -24.34 6.87 -12.60
C GLY A 18 -22.87 7.22 -12.28
N THR A 19 -22.23 6.31 -11.58
CA THR A 19 -20.79 6.41 -11.25
C THR A 19 -20.10 5.08 -11.55
N THR A 20 -18.89 5.15 -12.12
CA THR A 20 -18.01 3.99 -12.32
C THR A 20 -16.73 4.22 -11.51
N ILE A 21 -16.35 3.24 -10.69
CA ILE A 21 -15.10 3.29 -9.94
C ILE A 21 -14.02 2.61 -10.80
N GLY A 22 -13.07 3.42 -11.30
CA GLY A 22 -11.96 2.98 -12.11
C GLY A 22 -10.69 2.78 -11.27
N HIS A 23 -9.84 1.85 -11.72
CA HIS A 23 -8.49 1.69 -11.20
C HIS A 23 -7.47 1.52 -12.33
N VAL A 24 -6.25 1.97 -12.11
CA VAL A 24 -5.15 1.93 -13.11
C VAL A 24 -4.25 0.73 -12.86
N ASN A 25 -3.86 0.50 -11.60
CA ASN A 25 -2.97 -0.60 -11.24
C ASN A 25 -3.75 -1.90 -11.00
N ASP A 26 -3.15 -3.05 -11.35
CA ASP A 26 -3.69 -4.35 -10.95
C ASP A 26 -3.87 -4.43 -9.43
N ILE A 27 -5.07 -4.69 -9.00
CA ILE A 27 -5.37 -4.87 -7.57
C ILE A 27 -4.99 -6.29 -7.18
N LYS A 28 -3.84 -6.45 -6.51
CA LYS A 28 -3.29 -7.77 -6.11
C LYS A 28 -3.21 -7.95 -4.60
N ARG A 29 -3.29 -6.87 -3.82
CA ARG A 29 -3.24 -6.96 -2.36
C ARG A 29 -4.43 -7.75 -1.83
N PRO A 30 -4.20 -8.76 -0.97
CA PRO A 30 -5.27 -9.64 -0.47
C PRO A 30 -6.37 -8.87 0.28
N ASP A 31 -6.02 -7.87 1.09
CA ASP A 31 -6.95 -7.02 1.82
C ASP A 31 -7.85 -6.19 0.88
N ASN A 32 -7.29 -5.63 -0.20
CA ASN A 32 -8.05 -4.90 -1.20
C ASN A 32 -9.01 -5.81 -1.96
N LEU A 33 -8.56 -7.01 -2.35
CA LEU A 33 -9.41 -8.02 -3.00
C LEU A 33 -10.53 -8.49 -2.07
N ALA A 34 -10.20 -8.72 -0.80
CA ALA A 34 -11.18 -9.07 0.23
C ALA A 34 -12.18 -7.93 0.43
N MET A 35 -11.73 -6.67 0.48
CA MET A 35 -12.60 -5.50 0.60
C MET A 35 -13.58 -5.41 -0.58
N ILE A 36 -13.09 -5.50 -1.82
CA ILE A 36 -13.93 -5.47 -3.03
C ILE A 36 -15.01 -6.56 -2.96
N ARG A 37 -14.60 -7.80 -2.67
CA ARG A 37 -15.50 -8.96 -2.58
C ARG A 37 -16.53 -8.81 -1.47
N LEU A 38 -16.10 -8.50 -0.26
CA LEU A 38 -16.93 -8.51 0.95
C LEU A 38 -17.86 -7.29 1.00
N LEU A 39 -17.42 -6.14 0.52
CA LEU A 39 -18.26 -4.95 0.44
C LEU A 39 -19.15 -4.95 -0.81
N GLY A 40 -18.86 -5.83 -1.78
CA GLY A 40 -19.61 -5.92 -3.04
C GLY A 40 -19.42 -4.69 -3.92
N THR A 41 -18.21 -4.11 -3.91
CA THR A 41 -17.90 -2.93 -4.72
C THR A 41 -17.48 -3.38 -6.11
N LYS A 42 -18.10 -2.80 -7.13
CA LYS A 42 -17.68 -2.99 -8.52
C LYS A 42 -16.57 -1.99 -8.83
N VAL A 43 -15.40 -2.49 -9.20
CA VAL A 43 -14.28 -1.70 -9.68
C VAL A 43 -13.87 -2.22 -11.06
N VAL A 44 -13.50 -1.34 -11.97
CA VAL A 44 -13.23 -1.65 -13.37
C VAL A 44 -11.84 -1.14 -13.73
N HIS A 45 -11.05 -1.94 -14.44
CA HIS A 45 -9.77 -1.46 -14.96
C HIS A 45 -10.01 -0.34 -15.97
N ILE A 46 -9.19 0.69 -15.94
CA ILE A 46 -9.39 1.90 -16.74
C ILE A 46 -9.49 1.63 -18.24
N ASP A 47 -8.79 0.60 -18.73
CA ASP A 47 -8.82 0.18 -20.14
C ASP A 47 -10.17 -0.40 -20.57
N GLN A 48 -11.02 -0.78 -19.62
CA GLN A 48 -12.37 -1.32 -19.86
C GLN A 48 -13.45 -0.25 -19.75
N ILE A 49 -13.07 0.99 -19.40
CA ILE A 49 -14.02 2.11 -19.25
C ILE A 49 -14.12 2.88 -20.57
N ASN A 50 -15.32 2.93 -21.13
CA ASN A 50 -15.59 3.83 -22.24
C ASN A 50 -15.64 5.28 -21.74
N ARG A 51 -14.58 6.05 -22.05
CA ARG A 51 -14.42 7.43 -21.59
C ARG A 51 -15.48 8.38 -22.11
N GLU A 52 -16.03 8.13 -23.31
CA GLU A 52 -17.06 8.96 -23.91
C GLU A 52 -18.39 8.95 -23.14
N GLN A 53 -18.64 7.88 -22.39
CA GLN A 53 -19.80 7.74 -21.52
C GLN A 53 -19.66 8.47 -20.19
N HIS A 54 -18.47 9.01 -19.87
CA HIS A 54 -18.15 9.63 -18.59
C HIS A 54 -17.74 11.09 -18.79
N GLN A 55 -18.68 11.98 -18.53
CA GLN A 55 -18.46 13.43 -18.71
C GLN A 55 -17.54 14.05 -17.68
N ARG A 56 -17.38 13.43 -16.52
CA ARG A 56 -16.62 13.99 -15.41
C ARG A 56 -15.75 12.94 -14.75
N VAL A 57 -14.54 13.36 -14.36
CA VAL A 57 -13.56 12.53 -13.66
C VAL A 57 -13.31 13.11 -12.27
N VAL A 58 -13.44 12.25 -11.26
CA VAL A 58 -13.07 12.55 -9.86
C VAL A 58 -11.89 11.66 -9.50
N MET A 59 -10.77 12.23 -9.10
CA MET A 59 -9.63 11.49 -8.55
C MET A 59 -9.68 11.54 -7.03
N VAL A 60 -9.52 10.40 -6.41
CA VAL A 60 -9.44 10.28 -4.95
C VAL A 60 -8.23 9.47 -4.55
N ASP A 61 -7.53 9.93 -3.52
CA ASP A 61 -6.35 9.27 -2.98
C ASP A 61 -5.22 9.14 -4.01
N SER A 62 -5.22 10.03 -4.96
CA SER A 62 -4.23 10.11 -6.03
C SER A 62 -4.30 11.45 -6.76
N GLN A 63 -3.23 11.76 -7.49
CA GLN A 63 -3.11 12.91 -8.37
C GLN A 63 -2.63 12.47 -9.75
N PRO A 64 -2.85 13.28 -10.82
CA PRO A 64 -2.42 12.92 -12.18
C PRO A 64 -0.97 12.45 -12.27
N LYS A 65 -0.04 13.17 -11.67
CA LYS A 65 1.40 12.84 -11.71
C LYS A 65 1.81 11.56 -10.97
N HIS A 66 0.91 10.91 -10.25
CA HIS A 66 1.21 9.63 -9.58
C HIS A 66 1.32 8.45 -10.55
N HIS A 67 0.76 8.56 -11.76
CA HIS A 67 0.87 7.50 -12.76
C HIS A 67 0.66 8.04 -14.17
N PRO A 68 1.47 7.65 -15.19
CA PRO A 68 1.37 8.18 -16.56
C PRO A 68 -0.02 8.10 -17.19
N VAL A 69 -0.75 7.00 -16.93
CA VAL A 69 -2.14 6.87 -17.40
C VAL A 69 -3.06 7.89 -16.75
N MET A 70 -2.83 8.27 -15.49
CA MET A 70 -3.65 9.27 -14.79
C MET A 70 -3.42 10.68 -15.35
N GLU A 71 -2.25 10.98 -15.87
CA GLU A 71 -1.95 12.26 -16.53
C GLU A 71 -2.78 12.48 -17.81
N THR A 72 -3.30 11.40 -18.41
CA THR A 72 -4.16 11.48 -19.60
C THR A 72 -5.59 11.94 -19.30
N PHE A 73 -5.92 12.13 -18.04
CA PHE A 73 -7.24 12.62 -17.61
C PHE A 73 -7.18 14.08 -17.20
N ALA A 74 -8.29 14.80 -17.44
CA ALA A 74 -8.52 16.14 -16.92
C ALA A 74 -9.56 16.07 -15.79
N PRO A 75 -9.15 15.78 -14.54
CA PRO A 75 -10.08 15.62 -13.44
C PRO A 75 -10.73 16.97 -13.09
N GLN A 76 -12.03 16.96 -12.85
CA GLN A 76 -12.77 18.11 -12.36
C GLN A 76 -12.69 18.23 -10.84
N VAL A 77 -12.42 17.11 -10.16
CA VAL A 77 -12.31 17.05 -8.71
C VAL A 77 -11.12 16.19 -8.33
N ILE A 78 -10.28 16.70 -7.42
CA ILE A 78 -9.19 15.93 -6.81
C ILE A 78 -9.32 16.05 -5.29
N ILE A 79 -9.37 14.92 -4.60
CA ILE A 79 -9.40 14.85 -3.13
C ILE A 79 -8.30 13.88 -2.70
N ASP A 80 -7.28 14.37 -2.02
CA ASP A 80 -6.10 13.56 -1.71
C ASP A 80 -5.43 13.98 -0.38
N HIS A 81 -4.66 13.07 0.21
CA HIS A 81 -3.82 13.34 1.38
C HIS A 81 -2.32 13.23 1.09
N HIS A 82 -1.95 12.87 -0.13
CA HIS A 82 -0.53 12.87 -0.53
C HIS A 82 0.00 14.30 -0.71
N PRO A 83 1.35 14.49 -0.70
CA PRO A 83 1.94 15.78 -1.01
C PRO A 83 1.43 16.34 -2.34
N ASP A 84 1.15 17.65 -2.36
CA ASP A 84 0.68 18.32 -3.57
C ASP A 84 1.75 18.29 -4.67
N THR A 85 1.35 17.82 -5.84
CA THR A 85 2.22 17.75 -7.03
C THR A 85 2.11 18.97 -7.93
N GLY A 86 1.41 20.04 -7.48
CA GLY A 86 1.16 21.25 -8.25
C GLY A 86 0.13 21.06 -9.36
N VAL A 87 -0.86 20.17 -9.14
CA VAL A 87 -1.93 19.89 -10.09
C VAL A 87 -2.98 20.99 -10.07
N GLN A 88 -3.65 21.20 -11.21
CA GLN A 88 -4.78 22.13 -11.33
C GLN A 88 -6.06 21.34 -11.60
N ALA A 89 -7.15 21.68 -10.93
CA ALA A 89 -8.48 21.15 -11.14
C ALA A 89 -9.53 22.19 -10.70
N PRO A 90 -10.75 22.19 -11.27
CA PRO A 90 -11.82 23.09 -10.85
C PRO A 90 -12.17 22.97 -9.37
N PHE A 91 -12.08 21.78 -8.79
CA PHE A 91 -12.15 21.56 -7.36
C PHE A 91 -10.95 20.75 -6.88
N LEU A 92 -10.23 21.32 -5.92
CA LEU A 92 -9.00 20.75 -5.40
C LEU A 92 -9.06 20.76 -3.86
N ASP A 93 -8.95 19.58 -3.24
CA ASP A 93 -8.83 19.43 -1.79
C ASP A 93 -7.70 18.45 -1.46
N ILE A 94 -6.49 18.99 -1.37
CA ILE A 94 -5.29 18.23 -1.03
C ILE A 94 -4.88 18.60 0.38
N ARG A 95 -4.87 17.61 1.29
CA ARG A 95 -4.58 17.80 2.72
C ARG A 95 -3.43 16.89 3.19
N PRO A 96 -2.17 17.23 2.92
CA PRO A 96 -1.01 16.36 3.19
C PRO A 96 -0.76 16.02 4.67
N LYS A 97 -1.42 16.77 5.58
CA LYS A 97 -1.31 16.50 7.02
C LYS A 97 -2.28 15.42 7.49
N TYR A 98 -3.31 15.09 6.72
CA TYR A 98 -4.24 14.02 7.06
C TYR A 98 -3.59 12.65 6.92
N GLY A 99 -3.91 11.74 7.82
CA GLY A 99 -3.41 10.37 7.79
C GLY A 99 -4.02 9.52 6.67
N ALA A 100 -5.23 9.89 6.21
CA ALA A 100 -5.96 9.15 5.17
C ALA A 100 -6.93 10.03 4.39
N THR A 101 -7.03 9.84 3.08
CA THR A 101 -8.12 10.43 2.27
C THR A 101 -9.51 9.97 2.75
N ALA A 102 -9.60 8.78 3.33
CA ALA A 102 -10.85 8.28 3.91
C ALA A 102 -11.36 9.15 5.07
N SER A 103 -10.47 9.82 5.81
CA SER A 103 -10.84 10.79 6.85
C SER A 103 -11.50 12.02 6.23
N ILE A 104 -10.92 12.57 5.17
CA ILE A 104 -11.47 13.70 4.41
C ILE A 104 -12.87 13.34 3.88
N MET A 105 -13.00 12.17 3.26
CA MET A 105 -14.29 11.70 2.74
C MET A 105 -15.34 11.50 3.82
N THR A 106 -14.92 11.13 5.03
CA THR A 106 -15.82 11.03 6.18
C THR A 106 -16.33 12.40 6.63
N GLU A 107 -15.50 13.44 6.57
CA GLU A 107 -15.92 14.82 6.83
C GLU A 107 -16.96 15.29 5.80
N TYR A 108 -16.76 14.99 4.50
CA TYR A 108 -17.75 15.31 3.47
C TYR A 108 -19.10 14.62 3.72
N LEU A 109 -19.10 13.33 4.07
CA LEU A 109 -20.33 12.62 4.40
C LEU A 109 -21.05 13.25 5.59
N ARG A 110 -20.30 13.65 6.63
CA ARG A 110 -20.84 14.31 7.81
C ARG A 110 -21.39 15.70 7.49
N ALA A 111 -20.65 16.51 6.75
CA ALA A 111 -21.07 17.84 6.33
C ALA A 111 -22.34 17.78 5.46
N ALA A 112 -22.44 16.79 4.59
CA ALA A 112 -23.62 16.52 3.78
C ALA A 112 -24.78 15.87 4.56
N LYS A 113 -24.62 15.59 5.87
CA LYS A 113 -25.59 14.90 6.73
C LYS A 113 -25.98 13.50 6.18
N ILE A 114 -25.06 12.85 5.48
CA ILE A 114 -25.27 11.53 4.92
C ILE A 114 -24.78 10.46 5.91
N LYS A 115 -25.73 9.64 6.38
CA LYS A 115 -25.37 8.46 7.15
C LYS A 115 -24.78 7.40 6.21
N PRO A 116 -23.54 6.93 6.43
CA PRO A 116 -22.95 5.90 5.61
C PRO A 116 -23.65 4.55 5.85
N SER A 117 -23.77 3.75 4.79
CA SER A 117 -24.17 2.36 4.94
C SER A 117 -23.11 1.58 5.73
N VAL A 118 -23.50 0.44 6.33
CA VAL A 118 -22.57 -0.42 7.06
C VAL A 118 -21.33 -0.79 6.20
N LYS A 119 -21.55 -1.11 4.92
CA LYS A 119 -20.46 -1.46 4.00
C LYS A 119 -19.52 -0.28 3.75
N LEU A 120 -20.06 0.91 3.46
CA LEU A 120 -19.26 2.11 3.25
C LEU A 120 -18.50 2.50 4.52
N ALA A 121 -19.17 2.51 5.66
CA ALA A 121 -18.53 2.80 6.94
C ALA A 121 -17.40 1.82 7.25
N THR A 122 -17.60 0.51 6.99
CA THR A 122 -16.57 -0.52 7.18
C THR A 122 -15.38 -0.30 6.27
N GLY A 123 -15.61 0.04 5.00
CA GLY A 123 -14.54 0.32 4.04
C GLY A 123 -13.72 1.54 4.43
N LEU A 124 -14.36 2.66 4.79
CA LEU A 124 -13.67 3.89 5.23
C LEU A 124 -12.92 3.67 6.56
N PHE A 125 -13.55 2.96 7.52
CA PHE A 125 -12.93 2.57 8.78
C PHE A 125 -11.64 1.77 8.56
N HIS A 126 -11.69 0.75 7.71
CA HIS A 126 -10.53 -0.05 7.35
C HIS A 126 -9.46 0.78 6.63
N ALA A 127 -9.85 1.68 5.71
CA ALA A 127 -8.93 2.53 4.99
C ALA A 127 -8.15 3.46 5.92
N ILE A 128 -8.81 4.12 6.90
CA ILE A 128 -8.12 4.95 7.89
C ILE A 128 -7.09 4.12 8.65
N LYS A 129 -7.47 2.95 9.17
CA LYS A 129 -6.53 2.05 9.86
C LYS A 129 -5.31 1.70 9.02
N THR A 130 -5.54 1.36 7.75
CA THR A 130 -4.47 0.93 6.84
C THR A 130 -3.50 2.05 6.52
N ASP A 131 -4.01 3.25 6.19
CA ASP A 131 -3.18 4.37 5.77
C ASP A 131 -2.40 4.97 6.95
N THR A 132 -3.01 4.99 8.14
CA THR A 132 -2.37 5.45 9.39
C THR A 132 -1.53 4.37 10.07
N CYS A 133 -1.48 3.14 9.57
CA CYS A 133 -0.89 2.00 10.27
C CYS A 133 -1.41 1.86 11.70
N ASP A 134 -2.71 1.73 11.90
CA ASP A 134 -3.35 1.70 13.23
C ASP A 134 -2.98 2.91 14.11
N PHE A 135 -2.85 4.09 13.50
CA PHE A 135 -2.46 5.37 14.12
C PHE A 135 -0.98 5.44 14.57
N GLU A 136 -0.15 4.53 14.14
CA GLU A 136 1.30 4.58 14.39
C GLU A 136 2.03 5.61 13.50
N ARG A 137 1.43 5.99 12.36
CA ARG A 137 1.95 7.05 11.49
C ARG A 137 1.42 8.41 11.92
N HIS A 138 1.96 9.48 11.30
CA HIS A 138 1.45 10.82 11.48
C HIS A 138 -0.06 10.85 11.29
N THR A 139 -0.78 11.23 12.32
CA THR A 139 -2.24 11.19 12.41
C THR A 139 -2.73 12.47 13.07
N LEU A 140 -3.73 13.09 12.48
CA LEU A 140 -4.38 14.24 13.08
C LEU A 140 -5.56 13.80 13.96
N ILE A 141 -6.00 14.72 14.82
CA ILE A 141 -7.21 14.49 15.63
C ILE A 141 -8.46 14.31 14.75
N GLU A 142 -8.46 14.88 13.55
CA GLU A 142 -9.49 14.73 12.53
C GLU A 142 -9.61 13.30 12.05
N ASP A 143 -8.50 12.59 11.88
CA ASP A 143 -8.48 11.16 11.53
C ASP A 143 -9.10 10.32 12.65
N VAL A 144 -8.78 10.64 13.89
CA VAL A 144 -9.35 9.96 15.07
C VAL A 144 -10.86 10.23 15.17
N ARG A 145 -11.30 11.46 14.93
CA ARG A 145 -12.72 11.84 14.93
C ARG A 145 -13.49 11.15 13.80
N ALA A 146 -12.90 11.06 12.61
CA ALA A 146 -13.46 10.33 11.49
C ALA A 146 -13.60 8.83 11.82
N PHE A 147 -12.55 8.24 12.37
CA PHE A 147 -12.55 6.85 12.81
C PHE A 147 -13.63 6.58 13.88
N GLN A 148 -13.74 7.44 14.90
CA GLN A 148 -14.76 7.33 15.93
C GLN A 148 -16.19 7.40 15.37
N PHE A 149 -16.42 8.32 14.42
CA PHE A 149 -17.71 8.42 13.74
C PHE A 149 -18.03 7.12 12.98
N LEU A 150 -17.07 6.62 12.22
CA LEU A 150 -17.25 5.42 11.40
C LEU A 150 -17.42 4.16 12.26
N PHE A 151 -16.74 4.09 13.43
CA PHE A 151 -16.86 2.96 14.36
C PHE A 151 -18.31 2.69 14.75
N ARG A 152 -19.14 3.74 14.92
CA ARG A 152 -20.56 3.61 15.26
C ARG A 152 -21.42 2.99 14.16
N HIS A 153 -20.92 2.96 12.93
CA HIS A 153 -21.65 2.53 11.73
C HIS A 153 -21.01 1.32 11.04
N ALA A 154 -19.75 1.05 11.31
CA ALA A 154 -18.99 -0.03 10.71
C ALA A 154 -19.31 -1.40 11.35
N ASN A 155 -19.19 -2.44 10.54
CA ASN A 155 -19.16 -3.81 11.04
C ASN A 155 -17.70 -4.21 11.32
N ILE A 156 -17.33 -4.23 12.59
CA ILE A 156 -15.95 -4.51 13.03
C ILE A 156 -15.50 -5.94 12.69
N TYR A 157 -16.41 -6.92 12.70
CA TYR A 157 -16.09 -8.29 12.28
C TYR A 157 -15.78 -8.36 10.79
N LEU A 158 -16.51 -7.60 10.00
CA LEU A 158 -16.27 -7.49 8.55
C LEU A 158 -14.94 -6.76 8.28
N ALA A 159 -14.63 -5.69 9.00
CA ALA A 159 -13.35 -4.99 8.93
C ALA A 159 -12.18 -5.94 9.25
N ARG A 160 -12.28 -6.72 10.34
CA ARG A 160 -11.29 -7.75 10.68
C ARG A 160 -11.15 -8.84 9.61
N LYS A 161 -12.25 -9.23 8.97
CA LYS A 161 -12.22 -10.21 7.89
C LYS A 161 -11.50 -9.67 6.65
N ILE A 162 -11.63 -8.38 6.35
CA ILE A 162 -10.88 -7.69 5.31
C ILE A 162 -9.39 -7.65 5.69
N GLU A 163 -9.08 -7.23 6.90
CA GLU A 163 -7.72 -7.06 7.42
C GLU A 163 -6.94 -8.39 7.51
N ARG A 164 -7.64 -9.46 7.92
CA ARG A 164 -7.11 -10.83 7.95
C ARG A 164 -7.29 -11.55 6.62
N ALA A 165 -7.19 -10.81 5.50
CA ALA A 165 -7.38 -11.38 4.17
C ALA A 165 -6.72 -12.76 4.04
N GLU A 166 -7.47 -13.70 3.51
CA GLU A 166 -7.05 -15.09 3.39
C GLU A 166 -5.73 -15.20 2.65
N ILE A 167 -4.74 -15.84 3.27
CA ILE A 167 -3.49 -16.18 2.60
C ILE A 167 -3.84 -17.26 1.59
N ARG A 168 -3.51 -17.04 0.32
CA ARG A 168 -3.70 -18.03 -0.72
C ARG A 168 -2.95 -19.31 -0.37
N LEU A 169 -3.58 -20.46 -0.55
CA LEU A 169 -3.01 -21.76 -0.21
C LEU A 169 -1.66 -21.99 -0.94
N ASP A 170 -1.55 -21.55 -2.20
CA ASP A 170 -0.31 -21.64 -2.99
C ASP A 170 0.83 -20.76 -2.44
N PHE A 171 0.54 -19.79 -1.56
CA PHE A 171 1.56 -18.98 -0.90
C PHE A 171 2.21 -19.69 0.31
N LEU A 172 1.58 -20.72 0.87
CA LEU A 172 2.15 -21.47 2.01
C LEU A 172 3.52 -22.08 1.71
N LYS A 173 3.78 -22.47 0.45
CA LYS A 173 5.12 -22.92 0.04
C LYS A 173 6.22 -21.90 0.27
N TYR A 174 5.93 -20.59 0.15
CA TYR A 174 6.90 -19.52 0.39
C TYR A 174 7.17 -19.31 1.88
N TYR A 175 6.19 -19.56 2.75
CA TYR A 175 6.42 -19.58 4.20
C TYR A 175 7.38 -20.74 4.56
N ASN A 176 7.19 -21.92 3.97
CA ASN A 176 8.11 -23.04 4.17
C ASN A 176 9.53 -22.70 3.70
N ILE A 177 9.68 -22.16 2.47
CA ILE A 177 10.96 -21.68 1.95
C ILE A 177 11.60 -20.66 2.89
N ALA A 178 10.81 -19.71 3.37
CA ALA A 178 11.28 -18.66 4.26
C ALA A 178 11.79 -19.21 5.59
N LEU A 179 11.05 -20.15 6.19
CA LEU A 179 11.44 -20.81 7.43
C LEU A 179 12.73 -21.62 7.29
N GLN A 180 12.94 -22.26 6.13
CA GLN A 180 14.15 -23.05 5.86
C GLN A 180 15.36 -22.19 5.51
N LYS A 181 15.16 -21.10 4.73
CA LYS A 181 16.27 -20.28 4.20
C LYS A 181 16.56 -19.03 5.02
N LYS A 182 15.84 -18.79 6.13
CA LYS A 182 16.08 -17.61 6.97
C LYS A 182 17.48 -17.59 7.55
N ILE A 183 18.10 -16.41 7.55
CA ILE A 183 19.33 -16.12 8.29
C ILE A 183 18.97 -15.08 9.36
N LEU A 184 19.14 -15.47 10.62
CA LEU A 184 18.94 -14.58 11.77
C LEU A 184 20.31 -14.05 12.24
N ARG A 185 20.46 -12.73 12.24
CA ARG A 185 21.70 -12.07 12.69
C ARG A 185 21.39 -10.73 13.35
N ASN A 186 21.82 -10.57 14.60
CA ASN A 186 21.68 -9.32 15.35
C ASN A 186 20.24 -8.76 15.35
N GLY A 187 19.24 -9.61 15.58
CA GLY A 187 17.82 -9.24 15.56
C GLY A 187 17.26 -8.93 14.16
N ARG A 188 18.00 -9.25 13.09
CA ARG A 188 17.60 -9.08 11.70
C ARG A 188 17.35 -10.43 11.05
N VAL A 189 16.19 -10.62 10.44
CA VAL A 189 15.91 -11.80 9.61
C VAL A 189 16.10 -11.43 8.14
N PHE A 190 16.89 -12.23 7.44
CA PHE A 190 17.11 -12.12 6.00
C PHE A 190 16.57 -13.37 5.30
N VAL A 191 15.78 -13.18 4.25
CA VAL A 191 15.23 -14.27 3.45
C VAL A 191 15.28 -13.89 1.98
N HIS A 192 15.69 -14.84 1.14
CA HIS A 192 15.50 -14.77 -0.31
C HIS A 192 14.63 -15.93 -0.76
N LEU A 193 13.48 -15.62 -1.40
CA LEU A 193 12.46 -16.58 -1.77
C LEU A 193 12.67 -17.20 -3.16
N GLY A 194 13.65 -16.68 -3.93
CA GLY A 194 13.76 -16.99 -5.36
C GLY A 194 12.66 -16.34 -6.18
N ASN A 195 12.17 -17.00 -7.23
CA ASN A 195 11.07 -16.48 -8.04
C ASN A 195 9.75 -16.52 -7.27
N VAL A 196 9.04 -15.40 -7.30
CA VAL A 196 7.72 -15.25 -6.65
C VAL A 196 6.66 -14.87 -7.69
N PRO A 197 5.38 -15.28 -7.50
CA PRO A 197 4.30 -14.99 -8.44
C PRO A 197 3.80 -13.54 -8.34
N ALA A 198 4.08 -12.88 -7.21
CA ALA A 198 3.73 -11.49 -6.93
C ALA A 198 4.68 -10.92 -5.89
N SER A 199 4.97 -9.63 -5.97
CA SER A 199 5.80 -8.93 -4.97
C SER A 199 5.20 -8.99 -3.55
N ASP A 200 3.88 -9.11 -3.44
CA ASP A 200 3.15 -9.15 -2.17
C ASP A 200 3.49 -10.37 -1.32
N VAL A 201 3.97 -11.46 -1.92
CA VAL A 201 4.49 -12.62 -1.17
C VAL A 201 5.65 -12.20 -0.27
N CYS A 202 6.55 -11.35 -0.77
CA CYS A 202 7.66 -10.83 0.03
C CYS A 202 7.15 -9.94 1.18
N VAL A 203 6.08 -9.17 0.94
CA VAL A 203 5.45 -8.32 1.98
C VAL A 203 4.86 -9.19 3.09
N LEU A 204 4.04 -10.18 2.73
CA LEU A 204 3.39 -11.08 3.70
C LEU A 204 4.40 -11.80 4.61
N ILE A 205 5.49 -12.27 4.02
CA ILE A 205 6.55 -12.96 4.78
C ILE A 205 7.35 -11.99 5.63
N ALA A 206 7.60 -10.75 5.14
CA ALA A 206 8.27 -9.73 5.94
C ALA A 206 7.43 -9.36 7.17
N ASP A 207 6.12 -9.17 7.00
CA ASP A 207 5.20 -8.86 8.10
C ASP A 207 5.05 -10.03 9.08
N PHE A 208 5.12 -11.27 8.59
CA PHE A 208 5.13 -12.48 9.45
C PHE A 208 6.34 -12.49 10.38
N PHE A 209 7.55 -12.24 9.87
CA PHE A 209 8.75 -12.27 10.70
C PHE A 209 8.82 -11.13 11.72
N MET A 210 8.16 -10.01 11.50
CA MET A 210 8.05 -8.94 12.51
C MET A 210 7.28 -9.36 13.78
N ARG A 211 6.56 -10.48 13.74
CA ARG A 211 5.84 -11.04 14.90
C ARG A 211 6.67 -12.08 15.66
N VAL A 212 7.88 -12.36 15.22
CA VAL A 212 8.78 -13.33 15.85
C VAL A 212 9.57 -12.62 16.96
N ASP A 213 9.64 -13.22 18.14
CA ASP A 213 10.40 -12.69 19.28
C ASP A 213 11.84 -12.37 18.90
N LYS A 214 12.35 -11.25 19.42
CA LYS A 214 13.72 -10.75 19.17
C LYS A 214 14.03 -10.35 17.73
N VAL A 215 13.05 -10.32 16.83
CA VAL A 215 13.21 -9.81 15.48
C VAL A 215 12.81 -8.33 15.44
N ASN A 216 13.79 -7.46 15.18
CA ASN A 216 13.59 -6.02 15.06
C ASN A 216 13.58 -5.57 13.60
N TRP A 217 14.09 -6.40 12.69
CA TRP A 217 14.12 -6.17 11.26
C TRP A 217 13.80 -7.44 10.48
N SER A 218 12.97 -7.31 9.48
CA SER A 218 12.70 -8.34 8.50
C SER A 218 13.06 -7.84 7.11
N ILE A 219 13.97 -8.51 6.44
CA ILE A 219 14.44 -8.21 5.10
C ILE A 219 14.11 -9.43 4.22
N VAL A 220 13.07 -9.31 3.41
CA VAL A 220 12.60 -10.39 2.55
C VAL A 220 12.71 -9.96 1.10
N SER A 221 13.27 -10.83 0.27
CA SER A 221 13.47 -10.56 -1.15
C SER A 221 12.95 -11.70 -2.02
N GLY A 222 12.61 -11.37 -3.24
CA GLY A 222 12.20 -12.31 -4.28
C GLY A 222 12.37 -11.71 -5.67
N ILE A 223 12.35 -12.55 -6.68
CA ILE A 223 12.43 -12.14 -8.09
C ILE A 223 11.00 -12.15 -8.65
N PHE A 224 10.55 -11.01 -9.16
CA PHE A 224 9.26 -10.83 -9.80
C PHE A 224 9.38 -9.92 -11.02
N ALA A 225 8.81 -10.32 -12.17
CA ALA A 225 8.80 -9.54 -13.41
C ALA A 225 10.19 -8.99 -13.81
N HIS A 226 11.21 -9.85 -13.79
CA HIS A 226 12.62 -9.51 -14.10
C HIS A 226 13.27 -8.51 -13.14
N LYS A 227 12.67 -8.25 -11.98
CA LYS A 227 13.21 -7.38 -10.94
C LYS A 227 13.48 -8.14 -9.65
N LEU A 228 14.54 -7.77 -8.96
CA LEU A 228 14.72 -8.11 -7.56
C LEU A 228 13.88 -7.14 -6.73
N ILE A 229 12.94 -7.71 -5.99
CA ILE A 229 12.14 -6.97 -5.00
C ILE A 229 12.75 -7.22 -3.64
N VAL A 230 13.02 -6.16 -2.88
CA VAL A 230 13.48 -6.26 -1.49
C VAL A 230 12.53 -5.47 -0.61
N ILE A 231 11.90 -6.17 0.32
CA ILE A 231 10.99 -5.58 1.31
C ILE A 231 11.71 -5.49 2.65
N LEU A 232 11.69 -4.32 3.24
CA LEU A 232 12.23 -4.06 4.57
C LEU A 232 11.09 -3.71 5.52
N ARG A 233 11.12 -4.31 6.70
CA ARG A 233 10.26 -3.98 7.84
C ARG A 233 11.11 -3.82 9.08
N ASN A 234 10.74 -2.90 9.95
CA ASN A 234 11.36 -2.76 11.26
C ASN A 234 10.33 -2.29 12.31
N ASP A 235 10.76 -2.25 13.57
CA ASP A 235 9.95 -1.79 14.71
C ASP A 235 9.62 -0.28 14.69
N GLY A 236 10.16 0.49 13.76
CA GLY A 236 9.94 1.94 13.65
C GLY A 236 10.56 2.77 14.78
N ILE A 237 11.32 2.18 15.71
CA ILE A 237 11.80 2.87 16.90
C ILE A 237 13.12 3.60 16.62
N ARG A 238 14.17 2.89 16.25
CA ARG A 238 15.54 3.41 16.22
C ARG A 238 16.02 3.87 14.86
N LYS A 239 15.61 3.20 13.79
CA LYS A 239 16.11 3.45 12.42
C LYS A 239 14.96 3.60 11.45
N ASN A 240 15.19 4.35 10.38
CA ASN A 240 14.23 4.57 9.30
C ASN A 240 14.48 3.56 8.17
N ALA A 241 13.51 2.68 7.90
CA ALA A 241 13.59 1.66 6.87
C ALA A 241 13.76 2.26 5.46
N GLY A 242 13.05 3.35 5.17
CA GLY A 242 13.15 4.06 3.90
C GLY A 242 14.56 4.58 3.64
N THR A 243 15.18 5.18 4.66
CA THR A 243 16.57 5.67 4.57
C THR A 243 17.56 4.52 4.35
N VAL A 244 17.36 3.38 5.04
CA VAL A 244 18.21 2.19 4.87
C VAL A 244 18.06 1.62 3.46
N ALA A 245 16.85 1.51 2.94
CA ALA A 245 16.59 1.05 1.59
C ALA A 245 17.20 1.98 0.53
N ALA A 246 16.97 3.30 0.65
CA ALA A 246 17.51 4.29 -0.27
C ALA A 246 19.05 4.29 -0.29
N LYS A 247 19.69 4.26 0.89
CA LYS A 247 21.15 4.17 1.00
C LYS A 247 21.70 2.83 0.47
N GLY A 248 20.97 1.72 0.70
CA GLY A 248 21.36 0.38 0.26
C GLY A 248 21.26 0.18 -1.25
N PHE A 249 20.17 0.62 -1.83
CA PHE A 249 19.79 0.22 -3.18
C PHE A 249 19.49 1.39 -4.13
N GLY A 250 19.37 2.63 -3.64
CA GLY A 250 18.93 3.77 -4.44
C GLY A 250 19.85 4.17 -5.60
N GLN A 251 21.12 3.71 -5.60
CA GLN A 251 22.05 3.95 -6.70
C GLN A 251 21.91 2.93 -7.85
N ILE A 252 21.25 1.79 -7.59
CA ILE A 252 21.14 0.68 -8.54
C ILE A 252 19.69 0.33 -8.89
N GLY A 253 18.72 0.99 -8.25
CA GLY A 253 17.31 0.80 -8.50
C GLY A 253 16.44 1.81 -7.77
N SER A 254 15.14 1.69 -7.91
CA SER A 254 14.19 2.48 -7.12
C SER A 254 14.15 1.95 -5.70
N ALA A 255 14.41 2.79 -4.70
CA ALA A 255 14.39 2.37 -3.30
C ALA A 255 13.96 3.52 -2.38
N GLY A 256 13.07 3.22 -1.43
CA GLY A 256 12.56 4.20 -0.49
C GLY A 256 11.49 3.62 0.43
N GLY A 257 10.84 4.48 1.18
CA GLY A 257 9.77 4.09 2.09
C GLY A 257 9.66 5.03 3.29
N HIS A 258 8.97 4.53 4.30
CA HIS A 258 8.69 5.22 5.56
C HIS A 258 9.61 4.72 6.69
N LYS A 259 9.33 5.16 7.91
CA LYS A 259 10.12 4.83 9.10
C LYS A 259 10.16 3.33 9.37
N SER A 260 9.03 2.62 9.29
CA SER A 260 8.93 1.18 9.59
C SER A 260 8.85 0.27 8.36
N THR A 261 8.61 0.82 7.17
CA THR A 261 8.37 0.05 5.96
C THR A 261 9.11 0.62 4.78
N ALA A 262 9.81 -0.23 4.01
CA ALA A 262 10.48 0.20 2.79
C ALA A 262 10.48 -0.90 1.73
N ARG A 263 10.73 -0.46 0.50
CA ARG A 263 10.83 -1.32 -0.68
C ARG A 263 11.96 -0.86 -1.57
N ALA A 264 12.65 -1.84 -2.18
CA ALA A 264 13.55 -1.59 -3.29
C ALA A 264 13.18 -2.50 -4.47
N GLU A 265 13.31 -1.95 -5.67
CA GLU A 265 13.11 -2.64 -6.94
C GLU A 265 14.34 -2.42 -7.82
N ILE A 266 14.99 -3.51 -8.22
CA ILE A 266 16.24 -3.46 -8.95
C ILE A 266 16.12 -4.38 -10.17
N GLU A 267 16.37 -3.85 -11.37
CA GLU A 267 16.40 -4.66 -12.59
C GLU A 267 17.49 -5.72 -12.50
N LEU A 268 17.18 -6.98 -12.83
CA LEU A 268 18.17 -8.07 -12.76
C LEU A 268 19.38 -7.83 -13.63
N ASN A 269 19.22 -7.11 -14.74
CA ASN A 269 20.34 -6.77 -15.62
C ASN A 269 21.34 -5.80 -14.96
N ALA A 270 20.88 -4.90 -14.09
CA ALA A 270 21.73 -4.01 -13.32
C ALA A 270 22.53 -4.73 -12.22
N LEU A 271 22.06 -5.92 -11.79
CA LEU A 271 22.71 -6.73 -10.77
C LEU A 271 23.81 -7.66 -11.32
N LYS A 272 23.68 -8.10 -12.58
CA LYS A 272 24.62 -9.08 -13.19
C LYS A 272 26.11 -8.75 -13.02
N PRO A 273 26.55 -7.48 -13.10
CA PRO A 273 27.96 -7.16 -12.87
C PRO A 273 28.39 -7.29 -11.41
N GLN A 274 27.47 -7.31 -10.46
CA GLN A 274 27.74 -7.25 -9.02
C GLN A 274 27.56 -8.59 -8.31
N VAL A 275 26.61 -9.42 -8.79
CA VAL A 275 26.27 -10.69 -8.15
C VAL A 275 25.66 -11.67 -9.15
N ASP A 276 25.92 -12.95 -8.93
CA ASP A 276 25.27 -14.02 -9.68
C ASP A 276 23.80 -14.14 -9.27
N VAL A 277 22.93 -13.56 -10.06
CA VAL A 277 21.47 -13.51 -9.81
C VAL A 277 20.78 -14.88 -9.91
N LYS A 278 21.45 -15.90 -10.49
CA LYS A 278 20.94 -17.28 -10.54
C LYS A 278 21.24 -18.07 -9.27
N ASN A 279 22.12 -17.56 -8.43
CA ASN A 279 22.51 -18.20 -7.17
C ASN A 279 21.84 -17.51 -5.99
N ASP A 280 20.74 -18.08 -5.50
CA ASP A 280 19.95 -17.55 -4.37
C ASP A 280 20.82 -17.23 -3.14
N ARG A 281 21.81 -18.09 -2.80
CA ARG A 281 22.66 -17.89 -1.63
C ARG A 281 23.61 -16.69 -1.80
N LYS A 282 24.18 -16.52 -3.01
CA LYS A 282 25.04 -15.37 -3.32
C LYS A 282 24.22 -14.09 -3.30
N LEU A 283 23.02 -14.11 -3.90
CA LEU A 283 22.13 -12.97 -3.94
C LEU A 283 21.67 -12.56 -2.53
N GLN A 284 21.31 -13.53 -1.68
CA GLN A 284 20.94 -13.26 -0.29
C GLN A 284 22.10 -12.62 0.50
N ARG A 285 23.33 -13.14 0.37
CA ARG A 285 24.52 -12.56 1.02
C ARG A 285 24.81 -11.15 0.51
N TRP A 286 24.64 -10.92 -0.78
CA TRP A 286 24.79 -9.60 -1.39
C TRP A 286 23.80 -8.59 -0.78
N ILE A 287 22.52 -8.95 -0.68
CA ILE A 287 21.48 -8.12 -0.03
C ILE A 287 21.87 -7.84 1.42
N MET A 288 22.29 -8.86 2.17
CA MET A 288 22.72 -8.71 3.56
C MET A 288 23.86 -7.68 3.68
N SER A 289 24.88 -7.77 2.84
CA SER A 289 26.02 -6.86 2.87
C SER A 289 25.64 -5.41 2.59
N HIS A 290 24.65 -5.16 1.72
CA HIS A 290 24.16 -3.81 1.40
C HIS A 290 23.38 -3.19 2.57
N ILE A 291 22.66 -4.01 3.32
CA ILE A 291 21.90 -3.55 4.50
C ILE A 291 22.85 -3.36 5.70
N GLU A 292 23.75 -4.32 5.97
CA GLU A 292 24.63 -4.28 7.15
C GLU A 292 25.70 -3.18 7.07
N ARG A 293 26.40 -3.04 5.95
CA ARG A 293 27.44 -2.00 5.76
C ARG A 293 26.95 -0.58 5.99
N ARG A 294 25.65 -0.34 5.86
CA ARG A 294 25.06 1.00 5.92
C ARG A 294 24.10 1.19 7.10
N ALA A 295 23.68 0.11 7.74
CA ALA A 295 22.89 0.18 8.97
C ALA A 295 23.80 0.44 10.20
N ASP A 296 25.09 0.14 10.14
CA ASP A 296 26.02 0.23 11.25
C ASP A 296 26.94 1.47 11.19
N LYS A 297 26.95 2.22 10.09
CA LYS A 297 27.55 3.57 10.06
C LYS A 297 26.59 4.55 10.72
N LYS A 298 26.98 5.00 11.94
CA LYS A 298 26.35 6.10 12.70
C LYS A 298 26.37 7.41 11.91
#